data_9f1687256e10bbfcb41e719e797aef45
#
_entry.id   9f1687256e10bbfcb41e719e797aef45
#
_cell.length_a   1.000
_cell.length_b   1.000
_cell.length_c   1.000
_cell.angle_alpha   90.00
_cell.angle_beta   90.00
_cell.angle_gamma   90.00
#
_symmetry.space_group_name_H-M   'P 1'
#
loop_
_entity.id
_entity.type
_entity.pdbx_description
1 polymer ?
#
loop_
_entity_poly.entity_id
_entity_poly.type
_entity_poly.pdbx_seq_one_letter_code
_entity_poly.pdbx_strand_id
1 'polypeptide(L)'
;MSDQNIIEGCIRHNRKAQQMLWKQYSGYLLGVCMRYATDRPEAEDMLQEAFLRIFFNLGEYSGTGSFKGWLRKVTVNTAITYYHKNLRHKHHTDIDDYVNAETGSSGFEEDFYSAEDLYRVLNELSPGYRMVFNLYTTEGYKHQEIAEMLGIDVNTSKSQYSRARAILRKKLDDLAKLKGVYT
;
A
#
# COMPACT_ATOMS: atom_id res chain seq x y z
N MET A 1 0.44 27.99 -3.99
CA MET A 1 0.64 27.75 -5.42
C MET A 1 -0.33 26.65 -5.80
N SER A 2 -1.05 26.77 -6.91
CA SER A 2 -1.98 25.70 -7.33
C SER A 2 -1.20 24.48 -7.82
N ASP A 3 -1.82 23.28 -7.79
CA ASP A 3 -1.20 22.06 -8.32
C ASP A 3 -0.75 22.24 -9.76
N GLN A 4 -1.53 22.98 -10.58
CA GLN A 4 -1.20 23.26 -11.97
C GLN A 4 0.15 23.99 -12.12
N ASN A 5 0.42 25.00 -11.30
CA ASN A 5 1.69 25.73 -11.34
C ASN A 5 2.88 24.86 -10.90
N ILE A 6 2.64 23.95 -9.95
CA ILE A 6 3.66 22.99 -9.48
C ILE A 6 3.98 22.00 -10.62
N ILE A 7 2.95 21.44 -11.26
CA ILE A 7 3.09 20.51 -12.39
C ILE A 7 3.89 21.14 -13.52
N GLU A 8 3.48 22.32 -14.00
CA GLU A 8 4.16 23.03 -15.08
C GLU A 8 5.63 23.34 -14.74
N GLY A 9 5.88 23.77 -13.49
CA GLY A 9 7.24 24.01 -13.02
C GLY A 9 8.09 22.74 -12.98
N CYS A 10 7.53 21.63 -12.53
CA CYS A 10 8.24 20.33 -12.49
C CYS A 10 8.55 19.83 -13.90
N ILE A 11 7.62 19.94 -14.86
CA ILE A 11 7.85 19.58 -16.27
C ILE A 11 9.01 20.38 -16.87
N ARG A 12 9.16 21.64 -16.45
CA ARG A 12 10.29 22.51 -16.86
C ARG A 12 11.55 22.29 -16.01
N HIS A 13 11.62 21.22 -15.22
CA HIS A 13 12.73 20.87 -14.34
C HIS A 13 13.09 21.96 -13.31
N ASN A 14 12.13 22.79 -12.90
CA ASN A 14 12.33 23.84 -11.90
C ASN A 14 12.48 23.22 -10.51
N ARG A 15 13.66 23.37 -9.90
CA ARG A 15 13.98 22.81 -8.57
C ARG A 15 13.02 23.30 -7.46
N LYS A 16 12.58 24.57 -7.52
CA LYS A 16 11.63 25.07 -6.50
C LYS A 16 10.26 24.38 -6.61
N ALA A 17 9.78 24.16 -7.84
CA ALA A 17 8.53 23.43 -8.06
C ALA A 17 8.65 21.96 -7.59
N GLN A 18 9.78 21.29 -7.86
CA GLN A 18 10.07 19.93 -7.38
C GLN A 18 10.10 19.87 -5.85
N GLN A 19 10.74 20.84 -5.19
CA GLN A 19 10.75 20.94 -3.72
C GLN A 19 9.34 21.16 -3.15
N MET A 20 8.51 21.97 -3.83
CA MET A 20 7.14 22.21 -3.40
C MET A 20 6.28 20.95 -3.54
N LEU A 21 6.41 20.21 -4.64
CA LEU A 21 5.73 18.93 -4.85
C LEU A 21 6.10 17.95 -3.74
N TRP A 22 7.40 17.81 -3.46
CA TRP A 22 7.89 16.98 -2.38
C TRP A 22 7.28 17.39 -1.03
N LYS A 23 7.42 18.66 -0.67
CA LYS A 23 6.92 19.19 0.61
C LYS A 23 5.42 18.97 0.80
N GLN A 24 4.65 19.11 -0.29
CA GLN A 24 3.18 19.01 -0.24
C GLN A 24 2.70 17.55 -0.16
N TYR A 25 3.39 16.61 -0.82
CA TYR A 25 2.86 15.26 -1.01
C TYR A 25 3.67 14.14 -0.37
N SER A 26 4.93 14.37 0.06
CA SER A 26 5.79 13.30 0.58
C SER A 26 5.19 12.60 1.80
N GLY A 27 4.62 13.35 2.76
CA GLY A 27 3.99 12.75 3.95
C GLY A 27 2.81 11.85 3.60
N TYR A 28 1.95 12.29 2.68
CA TYR A 28 0.82 11.49 2.20
C TYR A 28 1.30 10.22 1.47
N LEU A 29 2.26 10.36 0.56
CA LEU A 29 2.77 9.24 -0.23
C LEU A 29 3.61 8.27 0.61
N LEU A 30 4.31 8.77 1.65
CA LEU A 30 4.96 7.91 2.62
C LEU A 30 3.94 7.02 3.35
N GLY A 31 2.79 7.58 3.75
CA GLY A 31 1.70 6.80 4.33
C GLY A 31 1.14 5.74 3.38
N VAL A 32 1.17 5.99 2.06
CA VAL A 32 0.87 4.95 1.06
C VAL A 32 1.95 3.88 1.04
N CYS A 33 3.24 4.25 0.98
CA CYS A 33 4.35 3.30 0.95
C CYS A 33 4.39 2.39 2.20
N MET A 34 4.13 2.96 3.38
CA MET A 34 4.11 2.23 4.66
C MET A 34 3.13 1.04 4.70
N ARG A 35 2.09 1.07 3.89
CA ARG A 35 1.13 -0.06 3.79
C ARG A 35 1.69 -1.26 3.04
N TYR A 36 2.69 -1.04 2.19
CA TYR A 36 3.28 -2.06 1.31
C TYR A 36 4.67 -2.50 1.76
N ALA A 37 5.42 -1.62 2.40
CA ALA A 37 6.76 -1.87 2.90
C ALA A 37 6.76 -2.74 4.16
N THR A 38 7.87 -3.43 4.42
CA THR A 38 8.08 -4.25 5.62
C THR A 38 8.49 -3.41 6.82
N ASP A 39 9.15 -2.29 6.56
CA ASP A 39 9.61 -1.35 7.58
C ASP A 39 9.67 0.07 7.02
N ARG A 40 10.01 1.03 7.88
CA ARG A 40 10.08 2.44 7.51
C ARG A 40 11.21 2.74 6.52
N PRO A 41 12.44 2.22 6.66
CA PRO A 41 13.48 2.41 5.66
C PRO A 41 13.06 1.96 4.25
N GLU A 42 12.45 0.78 4.12
CA GLU A 42 11.93 0.32 2.82
C GLU A 42 10.84 1.24 2.27
N ALA A 43 9.97 1.76 3.14
CA ALA A 43 8.95 2.74 2.72
C ALA A 43 9.55 4.06 2.23
N GLU A 44 10.61 4.53 2.87
CA GLU A 44 11.33 5.75 2.48
C GLU A 44 12.06 5.56 1.14
N ASP A 45 12.68 4.41 0.91
CA ASP A 45 13.30 4.05 -0.38
C ASP A 45 12.25 3.95 -1.49
N MET A 46 11.12 3.30 -1.20
CA MET A 46 9.99 3.21 -2.12
C MET A 46 9.43 4.60 -2.46
N LEU A 47 9.35 5.51 -1.49
CA LEU A 47 8.92 6.89 -1.68
C LEU A 47 9.86 7.64 -2.63
N GLN A 48 11.18 7.51 -2.45
CA GLN A 48 12.15 8.14 -3.33
C GLN A 48 12.00 7.64 -4.78
N GLU A 49 11.91 6.33 -4.97
CA GLU A 49 11.67 5.74 -6.29
C GLU A 49 10.35 6.21 -6.90
N ALA A 50 9.28 6.30 -6.09
CA ALA A 50 7.99 6.81 -6.55
C ALA A 50 8.11 8.27 -7.02
N PHE A 51 8.83 9.13 -6.31
CA PHE A 51 9.05 10.51 -6.75
C PHE A 51 9.88 10.61 -8.02
N LEU A 52 10.89 9.77 -8.21
CA LEU A 52 11.64 9.71 -9.47
C LEU A 52 10.69 9.37 -10.64
N ARG A 53 9.82 8.39 -10.46
CA ARG A 53 8.82 8.02 -11.47
C ARG A 53 7.78 9.11 -11.69
N ILE A 54 7.33 9.78 -10.62
CA ILE A 54 6.43 10.93 -10.70
C ILE A 54 7.07 12.02 -11.56
N PHE A 55 8.30 12.44 -11.27
CA PHE A 55 8.96 13.48 -12.04
C PHE A 55 9.18 13.10 -13.50
N PHE A 56 9.49 11.84 -13.77
CA PHE A 56 9.70 11.34 -15.13
C PHE A 56 8.39 11.31 -15.93
N ASN A 57 7.28 10.87 -15.31
CA ASN A 57 6.00 10.69 -15.98
C ASN A 57 5.04 11.89 -15.84
N LEU A 58 5.47 12.98 -15.21
CA LEU A 58 4.57 14.11 -14.91
C LEU A 58 4.01 14.75 -16.18
N GLY A 59 4.75 14.70 -17.29
CA GLY A 59 4.29 15.15 -18.61
C GLY A 59 3.13 14.33 -19.19
N GLU A 60 2.91 13.12 -18.71
CA GLU A 60 1.82 12.23 -19.12
C GLU A 60 0.52 12.47 -18.35
N TYR A 61 0.57 13.28 -17.29
CA TYR A 61 -0.63 13.62 -16.54
C TYR A 61 -1.57 14.49 -17.39
N SER A 62 -2.69 13.90 -17.80
CA SER A 62 -3.66 14.51 -18.72
C SER A 62 -4.46 15.67 -18.13
N GLY A 63 -4.32 15.95 -16.82
CA GLY A 63 -5.16 16.93 -16.13
C GLY A 63 -6.58 16.43 -15.83
N THR A 64 -6.94 15.20 -16.23
CA THR A 64 -8.22 14.59 -15.92
C THR A 64 -8.18 13.89 -14.57
N GLY A 65 -9.17 14.17 -13.70
CA GLY A 65 -9.24 13.59 -12.38
C GLY A 65 -8.33 14.29 -11.34
N SER A 66 -8.21 13.66 -10.18
CA SER A 66 -7.44 14.20 -9.06
C SER A 66 -5.93 13.99 -9.24
N PHE A 67 -5.15 15.05 -9.18
CA PHE A 67 -3.69 14.98 -9.19
C PHE A 67 -3.15 14.11 -8.04
N LYS A 68 -3.70 14.27 -6.86
CA LYS A 68 -3.38 13.42 -5.69
C LYS A 68 -3.67 11.93 -5.97
N GLY A 69 -4.76 11.63 -6.68
CA GLY A 69 -5.08 10.26 -7.11
C GLY A 69 -4.08 9.70 -8.12
N TRP A 70 -3.62 10.52 -9.06
CA TRP A 70 -2.58 10.14 -10.02
C TRP A 70 -1.24 9.86 -9.31
N LEU A 71 -0.81 10.73 -8.39
CA LEU A 71 0.39 10.52 -7.58
C LEU A 71 0.31 9.20 -6.79
N ARG A 72 -0.86 8.92 -6.17
CA ARG A 72 -1.11 7.67 -5.47
C ARG A 72 -0.96 6.46 -6.40
N LYS A 73 -1.56 6.51 -7.58
CA LYS A 73 -1.47 5.43 -8.57
C LYS A 73 -0.02 5.13 -8.97
N VAL A 74 0.80 6.16 -9.22
CA VAL A 74 2.24 5.99 -9.51
C VAL A 74 2.96 5.34 -8.32
N THR A 75 2.64 5.76 -7.10
CA THR A 75 3.23 5.21 -5.87
C THR A 75 2.84 3.74 -5.65
N VAL A 76 1.57 3.38 -5.84
CA VAL A 76 1.10 1.99 -5.73
C VAL A 76 1.76 1.11 -6.80
N ASN A 77 1.87 1.57 -8.03
CA ASN A 77 2.59 0.84 -9.09
C ASN A 77 4.08 0.65 -8.74
N THR A 78 4.69 1.61 -8.05
CA THR A 78 6.05 1.47 -7.54
C THR A 78 6.12 0.38 -6.47
N ALA A 79 5.16 0.33 -5.55
CA ALA A 79 5.08 -0.73 -4.54
C ALA A 79 4.93 -2.13 -5.16
N ILE A 80 4.11 -2.27 -6.20
CA ILE A 80 3.97 -3.53 -6.94
C ILE A 80 5.31 -3.93 -7.59
N THR A 81 6.06 -2.96 -8.15
CA THR A 81 7.39 -3.21 -8.71
C THR A 81 8.37 -3.71 -7.64
N TYR A 82 8.37 -3.08 -6.46
CA TYR A 82 9.16 -3.54 -5.29
C TYR A 82 8.80 -4.96 -4.88
N TYR A 83 7.52 -5.26 -4.80
CA TYR A 83 7.03 -6.60 -4.49
C TYR A 83 7.59 -7.65 -5.47
N HIS A 84 7.48 -7.42 -6.78
CA HIS A 84 8.04 -8.32 -7.79
C HIS A 84 9.57 -8.46 -7.71
N LYS A 85 10.28 -7.37 -7.43
CA LYS A 85 11.72 -7.39 -7.24
C LYS A 85 12.10 -8.26 -6.04
N ASN A 86 11.41 -8.08 -4.92
CA ASN A 86 11.66 -8.83 -3.69
C ASN A 86 11.32 -10.33 -3.83
N LEU A 87 10.27 -10.69 -4.60
CA LEU A 87 9.98 -12.08 -4.90
C LEU A 87 11.12 -12.77 -5.66
N ARG A 88 11.74 -12.10 -6.63
CA ARG A 88 12.88 -12.68 -7.37
C ARG A 88 14.10 -12.94 -6.48
N HIS A 89 14.28 -12.14 -5.43
CA HIS A 89 15.37 -12.32 -4.47
C HIS A 89 15.06 -13.35 -3.38
N LYS A 90 13.76 -13.64 -3.11
CA LYS A 90 13.30 -14.57 -2.07
C LYS A 90 12.88 -15.94 -2.63
N HIS A 91 13.51 -16.45 -3.67
CA HIS A 91 13.20 -17.79 -4.20
C HIS A 91 13.39 -18.97 -3.23
N HIS A 92 13.54 -18.70 -1.93
CA HIS A 92 13.53 -19.67 -0.83
C HIS A 92 12.82 -19.08 0.38
N THR A 93 11.65 -19.59 0.67
CA THR A 93 10.90 -19.49 1.94
C THR A 93 9.59 -18.68 1.90
N ASP A 94 8.61 -19.15 1.15
CA ASP A 94 7.23 -18.97 1.57
C ASP A 94 6.71 -20.35 2.02
N ILE A 95 6.90 -20.65 3.30
CA ILE A 95 6.15 -21.72 3.96
C ILE A 95 4.77 -21.13 4.24
N ASP A 96 3.78 -21.63 3.50
CA ASP A 96 2.36 -21.40 3.77
C ASP A 96 2.02 -21.97 5.15
N ASP A 97 2.02 -21.13 6.18
CA ASP A 97 1.38 -21.45 7.43
C ASP A 97 -0.15 -21.45 7.19
N TYR A 98 -0.68 -22.66 7.05
CA TYR A 98 -2.11 -22.91 6.91
C TYR A 98 -2.83 -22.48 8.19
N VAL A 99 -3.37 -21.28 8.20
CA VAL A 99 -4.35 -20.88 9.20
C VAL A 99 -5.73 -21.16 8.62
N ASN A 100 -6.42 -22.16 9.16
CA ASN A 100 -7.84 -22.39 8.90
C ASN A 100 -8.62 -21.17 9.40
N ALA A 101 -9.12 -20.35 8.51
CA ALA A 101 -9.89 -19.16 8.82
C ALA A 101 -11.38 -19.49 8.79
N GLU A 102 -12.01 -19.53 9.96
CA GLU A 102 -13.46 -19.50 10.07
C GLU A 102 -13.97 -18.10 9.64
N THR A 103 -14.91 -18.09 8.73
CA THR A 103 -15.55 -16.89 8.19
C THR A 103 -16.60 -16.37 9.16
N GLY A 104 -16.20 -15.42 10.01
CA GLY A 104 -17.13 -14.64 10.83
C GLY A 104 -17.24 -13.21 10.32
N SER A 105 -18.45 -12.77 10.02
CA SER A 105 -18.76 -11.40 9.60
C SER A 105 -19.03 -10.54 10.83
N SER A 106 -18.11 -9.64 11.18
CA SER A 106 -18.42 -8.49 12.03
C SER A 106 -17.52 -7.32 11.62
N GLY A 107 -18.10 -6.12 11.61
CA GLY A 107 -17.42 -4.89 11.21
C GLY A 107 -16.28 -4.55 12.18
N PHE A 108 -15.25 -3.89 11.66
CA PHE A 108 -14.20 -3.30 12.49
C PHE A 108 -14.74 -2.00 13.07
N GLU A 109 -14.70 -1.85 14.39
CA GLU A 109 -14.85 -0.54 15.02
C GLU A 109 -13.50 0.18 14.92
N GLU A 110 -13.41 1.10 13.96
CA GLU A 110 -12.15 1.80 13.61
C GLU A 110 -11.62 2.72 14.71
N ASP A 111 -12.44 3.11 15.68
CA ASP A 111 -12.12 4.15 16.68
C ASP A 111 -11.13 3.70 17.77
N PHE A 112 -10.82 2.41 17.89
CA PHE A 112 -9.96 1.89 18.97
C PHE A 112 -8.50 1.69 18.61
N TYR A 113 -8.12 1.77 17.33
CA TYR A 113 -6.78 1.45 16.87
C TYR A 113 -6.07 2.70 16.33
N SER A 114 -4.84 2.92 16.80
CA SER A 114 -3.99 3.95 16.20
C SER A 114 -3.51 3.52 14.80
N ALA A 115 -3.13 4.50 13.98
CA ALA A 115 -2.53 4.19 12.67
C ALA A 115 -1.27 3.30 12.81
N GLU A 116 -0.50 3.48 13.88
CA GLU A 116 0.68 2.65 14.19
C GLU A 116 0.30 1.20 14.51
N ASP A 117 -0.79 0.97 15.24
CA ASP A 117 -1.29 -0.38 15.51
C ASP A 117 -1.68 -1.09 14.21
N LEU A 118 -2.39 -0.38 13.33
CA LEU A 118 -2.81 -0.93 12.04
C LEU A 118 -1.61 -1.24 11.14
N TYR A 119 -0.62 -0.36 11.07
CA TYR A 119 0.61 -0.63 10.32
C TYR A 119 1.37 -1.82 10.89
N ARG A 120 1.48 -1.93 12.22
CA ARG A 120 2.15 -3.05 12.87
C ARG A 120 1.48 -4.38 12.51
N VAL A 121 0.16 -4.45 12.62
CA VAL A 121 -0.60 -5.66 12.30
C VAL A 121 -0.55 -6.00 10.81
N LEU A 122 -0.60 -5.00 9.92
CA LEU A 122 -0.41 -5.19 8.48
C LEU A 122 1.00 -5.74 8.15
N ASN A 123 2.02 -5.26 8.86
CA ASN A 123 3.41 -5.70 8.63
C ASN A 123 3.67 -7.15 9.09
N GLU A 124 2.80 -7.72 9.91
CA GLU A 124 2.86 -9.13 10.30
C GLU A 124 2.26 -10.07 9.23
N LEU A 125 1.58 -9.53 8.22
CA LEU A 125 1.15 -10.33 7.07
C LEU A 125 2.35 -10.68 6.17
N SER A 126 2.30 -11.87 5.56
CA SER A 126 3.22 -12.18 4.47
C SER A 126 3.10 -11.16 3.35
N PRO A 127 4.16 -10.89 2.57
CA PRO A 127 4.14 -9.87 1.52
C PRO A 127 2.99 -10.03 0.52
N GLY A 128 2.67 -11.27 0.10
CA GLY A 128 1.56 -11.55 -0.81
C GLY A 128 0.21 -11.23 -0.22
N TYR A 129 -0.04 -11.63 1.04
CA TYR A 129 -1.30 -11.33 1.73
C TYR A 129 -1.49 -9.83 1.93
N ARG A 130 -0.44 -9.13 2.34
CA ARG A 130 -0.43 -7.68 2.53
C ARG A 130 -0.71 -6.95 1.21
N MET A 131 -0.08 -7.37 0.12
CA MET A 131 -0.27 -6.79 -1.21
C MET A 131 -1.71 -6.92 -1.68
N VAL A 132 -2.25 -8.14 -1.68
CA VAL A 132 -3.64 -8.41 -2.10
C VAL A 132 -4.64 -7.67 -1.22
N PHE A 133 -4.43 -7.66 0.10
CA PHE A 133 -5.31 -6.97 1.04
C PHE A 133 -5.39 -5.46 0.75
N ASN A 134 -4.25 -4.80 0.62
CA ASN A 134 -4.21 -3.36 0.36
C ASN A 134 -4.78 -3.00 -1.02
N LEU A 135 -4.43 -3.75 -2.07
CA LEU A 135 -4.95 -3.49 -3.41
C LEU A 135 -6.49 -3.64 -3.46
N TYR A 136 -7.05 -4.62 -2.77
CA TYR A 136 -8.49 -4.82 -2.75
C TYR A 136 -9.21 -3.81 -1.84
N THR A 137 -8.79 -3.71 -0.57
CA THR A 137 -9.51 -2.92 0.46
C THR A 137 -9.25 -1.43 0.34
N THR A 138 -8.02 -1.05 0.04
CA THR A 138 -7.58 0.35 0.12
C THR A 138 -7.57 1.03 -1.24
N GLU A 139 -7.18 0.31 -2.30
CA GLU A 139 -7.13 0.84 -3.66
C GLU A 139 -8.39 0.53 -4.47
N GLY A 140 -9.21 -0.45 -4.03
CA GLY A 140 -10.49 -0.77 -4.67
C GLY A 140 -10.38 -1.60 -5.95
N TYR A 141 -9.22 -2.24 -6.20
CA TYR A 141 -9.05 -3.12 -7.36
C TYR A 141 -9.86 -4.42 -7.21
N LYS A 142 -10.39 -4.92 -8.32
CA LYS A 142 -11.04 -6.23 -8.37
C LYS A 142 -10.01 -7.37 -8.35
N HIS A 143 -10.40 -8.54 -7.87
CA HIS A 143 -9.50 -9.70 -7.82
C HIS A 143 -8.89 -10.07 -9.18
N GLN A 144 -9.61 -9.84 -10.28
CA GLN A 144 -9.08 -10.06 -11.62
C GLN A 144 -7.94 -9.09 -11.94
N GLU A 145 -8.10 -7.79 -11.65
CA GLU A 145 -7.06 -6.78 -11.85
C GLU A 145 -5.84 -7.05 -10.95
N ILE A 146 -6.08 -7.44 -9.69
CA ILE A 146 -5.02 -7.83 -8.76
C ILE A 146 -4.24 -9.04 -9.26
N ALA A 147 -4.95 -10.05 -9.77
CA ALA A 147 -4.35 -11.25 -10.33
C ALA A 147 -3.41 -10.91 -11.49
N GLU A 148 -3.84 -10.05 -12.41
CA GLU A 148 -3.03 -9.56 -13.53
C GLU A 148 -1.82 -8.74 -13.04
N MET A 149 -2.02 -7.82 -12.09
CA MET A 149 -0.95 -6.99 -11.53
C MET A 149 0.14 -7.79 -10.80
N LEU A 150 -0.26 -8.84 -10.10
CA LEU A 150 0.65 -9.64 -9.27
C LEU A 150 1.14 -10.92 -9.97
N GLY A 151 0.61 -11.26 -11.15
CA GLY A 151 0.96 -12.49 -11.87
C GLY A 151 0.52 -13.77 -11.14
N ILE A 152 -0.63 -13.74 -10.48
CA ILE A 152 -1.23 -14.86 -9.74
C ILE A 152 -2.59 -15.24 -10.33
N ASP A 153 -3.12 -16.39 -9.94
CA ASP A 153 -4.49 -16.79 -10.31
C ASP A 153 -5.55 -15.97 -9.51
N VAL A 154 -6.73 -15.76 -10.10
CA VAL A 154 -7.84 -15.03 -9.47
C VAL A 154 -8.30 -15.71 -8.18
N ASN A 155 -8.32 -17.04 -8.14
CA ASN A 155 -8.69 -17.79 -6.93
C ASN A 155 -7.61 -17.66 -5.85
N THR A 156 -6.33 -17.57 -6.25
CA THR A 156 -5.22 -17.25 -5.34
C THR A 156 -5.41 -15.86 -4.73
N SER A 157 -5.77 -14.85 -5.52
CA SER A 157 -6.07 -13.51 -5.01
C SER A 157 -7.22 -13.53 -3.99
N LYS A 158 -8.31 -14.24 -4.29
CA LYS A 158 -9.45 -14.38 -3.36
C LYS A 158 -9.06 -15.09 -2.07
N SER A 159 -8.33 -16.20 -2.16
CA SER A 159 -7.92 -16.96 -0.98
C SER A 159 -6.91 -16.20 -0.12
N GLN A 160 -5.94 -15.51 -0.72
CA GLN A 160 -5.00 -14.65 0.00
C GLN A 160 -5.72 -13.50 0.72
N TYR A 161 -6.69 -12.86 0.07
CA TYR A 161 -7.51 -11.84 0.70
C TYR A 161 -8.29 -12.37 1.92
N SER A 162 -8.96 -13.51 1.77
CA SER A 162 -9.72 -14.14 2.85
C SER A 162 -8.81 -14.47 4.05
N ARG A 163 -7.64 -15.07 3.79
CA ARG A 163 -6.65 -15.40 4.83
C ARG A 163 -6.08 -14.15 5.49
N ALA A 164 -5.74 -13.12 4.70
CA ALA A 164 -5.26 -11.84 5.23
C ALA A 164 -6.27 -11.23 6.21
N ARG A 165 -7.55 -11.18 5.83
CA ARG A 165 -8.63 -10.69 6.71
C ARG A 165 -8.73 -11.46 8.02
N ALA A 166 -8.65 -12.79 7.97
CA ALA A 166 -8.75 -13.64 9.16
C ALA A 166 -7.57 -13.40 10.11
N ILE A 167 -6.34 -13.31 9.57
CA ILE A 167 -5.15 -13.02 10.37
C ILE A 167 -5.25 -11.62 11.00
N LEU A 168 -5.61 -10.60 10.21
CA LEU A 168 -5.75 -9.23 10.70
C LEU A 168 -6.79 -9.14 11.82
N ARG A 169 -7.96 -9.77 11.63
CA ARG A 169 -9.01 -9.80 12.63
C ARG A 169 -8.54 -10.39 13.94
N LYS A 170 -7.93 -11.59 13.90
CA LYS A 170 -7.40 -12.24 15.10
C LYS A 170 -6.39 -11.34 15.82
N LYS A 171 -5.47 -10.73 15.07
CA LYS A 171 -4.44 -9.87 15.67
C LYS A 171 -5.00 -8.58 16.26
N LEU A 172 -6.01 -7.99 15.63
CA LEU A 172 -6.71 -6.83 16.18
C LEU A 172 -7.51 -7.20 17.45
N ASP A 173 -8.21 -8.34 17.44
CA ASP A 173 -8.91 -8.83 18.63
C ASP A 173 -7.94 -9.08 19.80
N ASP A 174 -6.77 -9.67 19.54
CA ASP A 174 -5.75 -9.88 20.56
C ASP A 174 -5.18 -8.54 21.07
N LEU A 175 -5.00 -7.57 20.19
CA LEU A 175 -4.56 -6.22 20.57
C LEU A 175 -5.61 -5.49 21.42
N ALA A 176 -6.89 -5.62 21.08
CA ALA A 176 -8.00 -5.04 21.84
C ALA A 176 -8.07 -5.60 23.27
N LYS A 177 -7.88 -6.93 23.43
CA LYS A 177 -7.80 -7.57 24.75
C LYS A 177 -6.63 -7.02 25.56
N LEU A 178 -5.45 -6.85 24.94
CA LEU A 178 -4.27 -6.28 25.62
C LEU A 178 -4.48 -4.83 26.06
N LYS A 179 -5.27 -4.06 25.30
CA LYS A 179 -5.62 -2.67 25.63
C LYS A 179 -6.78 -2.53 26.62
N GLY A 180 -7.38 -3.65 27.07
CA GLY A 180 -8.49 -3.66 28.02
C GLY A 180 -9.82 -3.15 27.46
N VAL A 181 -10.00 -3.22 26.13
CA VAL A 181 -11.21 -2.77 25.45
C VAL A 181 -12.36 -3.74 25.64
N TYR A 182 -12.06 -5.01 25.94
CA TYR A 182 -13.04 -6.05 26.30
C TYR A 182 -12.73 -6.58 27.70
N THR A 183 -13.48 -6.12 28.69
CA THR A 183 -13.64 -6.79 30.00
C THR A 183 -14.85 -7.67 29.96
#